data_d75f2cdf1fe8f0210d5f9f8d8d003773
#
_entry.id   d75f2cdf1fe8f0210d5f9f8d8d003773
#
_cell.length_a   1.000
_cell.length_b   1.000
_cell.length_c   1.000
_cell.angle_alpha   90.00
_cell.angle_beta   90.00
_cell.angle_gamma   90.00
#
_symmetry.space_group_name_H-M   'P 1'
#
loop_
_entity.id
_entity.type
_entity.pdbx_description
1 polymer ?
#
loop_
_entity_poly.entity_id
_entity_poly.type
_entity_poly.pdbx_seq_one_letter_code
_entity_poly.pdbx_strand_id
1 'polypeptide(L)'
;MNSVLLMLPETLFTYQWPGLALLCMLALSIGSFINVVAHRLPIILQRRWALESQHIREPNTPYPAAAAAHADAFNLAQPRSHCPTCGEQLKVIDNLPVFSWVWLRGKCR
;
A
#
# COMPACT_ATOMS: atom_id res chain seq x y z
N MET A 1 52.80 -3.10 3.69
CA MET A 1 51.98 -3.29 2.46
C MET A 1 50.85 -4.31 2.67
N ASN A 2 50.91 -5.17 3.67
CA ASN A 2 49.88 -6.22 3.94
C ASN A 2 48.69 -5.76 4.82
N SER A 3 48.83 -4.66 5.56
CA SER A 3 47.77 -4.19 6.47
C SER A 3 46.62 -3.48 5.71
N VAL A 4 46.89 -2.90 4.56
CA VAL A 4 45.88 -2.20 3.73
C VAL A 4 44.97 -3.21 3.03
N LEU A 5 45.52 -4.38 2.66
CA LEU A 5 44.75 -5.43 1.97
C LEU A 5 43.75 -6.14 2.88
N LEU A 6 44.06 -6.21 4.19
CA LEU A 6 43.19 -6.83 5.21
C LEU A 6 42.05 -5.92 5.68
N MET A 7 42.17 -4.59 5.49
CA MET A 7 41.10 -3.61 5.84
C MET A 7 40.06 -3.41 4.76
N LEU A 8 40.37 -3.78 3.50
CA LEU A 8 39.46 -3.61 2.35
C LEU A 8 38.14 -4.40 2.47
N PRO A 9 38.10 -5.65 2.94
CA PRO A 9 36.85 -6.38 3.01
C PRO A 9 35.89 -5.83 4.09
N GLU A 10 36.40 -5.33 5.19
CA GLU A 10 35.57 -4.81 6.28
C GLU A 10 34.92 -3.46 5.93
N THR A 11 35.66 -2.58 5.29
CA THR A 11 35.13 -1.27 4.87
C THR A 11 34.12 -1.40 3.73
N LEU A 12 34.34 -2.31 2.78
CA LEU A 12 33.37 -2.61 1.73
C LEU A 12 32.12 -3.27 2.31
N PHE A 13 32.28 -4.17 3.25
CA PHE A 13 31.19 -4.86 3.91
C PHE A 13 30.31 -3.89 4.72
N THR A 14 30.89 -2.98 5.49
CA THR A 14 30.14 -1.96 6.27
C THR A 14 29.42 -0.95 5.36
N TYR A 15 29.96 -0.64 4.18
CA TYR A 15 29.32 0.27 3.24
C TYR A 15 28.15 -0.37 2.48
N GLN A 16 28.18 -1.69 2.27
CA GLN A 16 27.12 -2.39 1.53
C GLN A 16 25.83 -2.58 2.35
N TRP A 17 25.93 -2.74 3.68
CA TRP A 17 24.77 -2.98 4.53
C TRP A 17 23.69 -1.89 4.49
N PRO A 18 24.01 -0.60 4.58
CA PRO A 18 22.99 0.44 4.52
C PRO A 18 22.30 0.49 3.15
N GLY A 19 23.03 0.25 2.06
CA GLY A 19 22.46 0.16 0.73
C GLY A 19 21.51 -1.03 0.58
N LEU A 20 21.90 -2.20 1.08
CA LEU A 20 21.06 -3.39 1.06
C LEU A 20 19.80 -3.19 1.93
N ALA A 21 19.94 -2.61 3.12
CA ALA A 21 18.82 -2.31 4.00
C ALA A 21 17.83 -1.35 3.34
N LEU A 22 18.32 -0.30 2.69
CA LEU A 22 17.49 0.64 1.93
C LEU A 22 16.73 -0.07 0.81
N LEU A 23 17.40 -0.94 0.07
CA LEU A 23 16.82 -1.70 -1.03
C LEU A 23 15.74 -2.66 -0.53
N CYS A 24 15.96 -3.34 0.58
CA CYS A 24 14.96 -4.19 1.23
C CYS A 24 13.75 -3.39 1.71
N MET A 25 13.96 -2.23 2.32
CA MET A 25 12.87 -1.34 2.75
C MET A 25 12.03 -0.85 1.56
N LEU A 26 12.68 -0.48 0.46
CA LEU A 26 12.01 -0.07 -0.77
C LEU A 26 11.18 -1.24 -1.36
N ALA A 27 11.77 -2.42 -1.45
CA ALA A 27 11.09 -3.61 -1.95
C ALA A 27 9.87 -3.98 -1.11
N LEU A 28 9.98 -3.92 0.21
CA LEU A 28 8.87 -4.17 1.14
C LEU A 28 7.76 -3.12 0.98
N SER A 29 8.12 -1.86 0.79
CA SER A 29 7.15 -0.77 0.58
C SER A 29 6.39 -0.95 -0.73
N ILE A 30 7.08 -1.30 -1.82
CA ILE A 30 6.47 -1.60 -3.11
C ILE A 30 5.55 -2.82 -3.00
N GLY A 31 6.00 -3.90 -2.36
CA GLY A 31 5.19 -5.10 -2.14
C GLY A 31 3.91 -4.81 -1.36
N SER A 32 4.00 -4.02 -0.31
CA SER A 32 2.85 -3.56 0.47
C SER A 32 1.87 -2.75 -0.39
N PHE A 33 2.37 -1.83 -1.22
CA PHE A 33 1.55 -1.04 -2.12
C PHE A 33 0.85 -1.90 -3.18
N ILE A 34 1.57 -2.85 -3.80
CA ILE A 34 1.00 -3.78 -4.79
C ILE A 34 -0.14 -4.58 -4.17
N ASN A 35 0.00 -5.03 -2.94
CA ASN A 35 -1.06 -5.76 -2.25
C ASN A 35 -2.34 -4.92 -2.08
N VAL A 36 -2.21 -3.65 -1.72
CA VAL A 36 -3.34 -2.70 -1.64
C VAL A 36 -4.00 -2.51 -3.01
N VAL A 37 -3.20 -2.32 -4.06
CA VAL A 37 -3.69 -2.14 -5.43
C VAL A 37 -4.43 -3.41 -5.90
N ALA A 38 -3.83 -4.59 -5.73
CA ALA A 38 -4.40 -5.86 -6.14
C ALA A 38 -5.76 -6.14 -5.49
N HIS A 39 -5.95 -5.70 -4.25
CA HIS A 39 -7.22 -5.87 -3.54
C HIS A 39 -8.25 -4.80 -3.92
N ARG A 40 -7.86 -3.54 -4.01
CA ARG A 40 -8.80 -2.42 -4.21
C ARG A 40 -9.16 -2.16 -5.66
N LEU A 41 -8.22 -2.37 -6.59
CA LEU A 41 -8.43 -2.07 -8.00
C LEU A 41 -9.61 -2.86 -8.61
N PRO A 42 -9.76 -4.17 -8.39
CA PRO A 42 -10.91 -4.92 -8.91
C PRO A 42 -12.25 -4.35 -8.41
N ILE A 43 -12.32 -3.97 -7.15
CA ILE A 43 -13.54 -3.42 -6.54
C ILE A 43 -13.89 -2.06 -7.18
N ILE A 44 -12.91 -1.20 -7.40
CA ILE A 44 -13.08 0.09 -8.05
C ILE A 44 -13.59 -0.11 -9.49
N LEU A 45 -12.97 -1.00 -10.25
CA LEU A 45 -13.35 -1.27 -11.64
C LEU A 45 -14.75 -1.86 -11.73
N GLN A 46 -15.09 -2.84 -10.90
CA GLN A 46 -16.43 -3.44 -10.88
C GLN A 46 -17.52 -2.40 -10.59
N ARG A 47 -17.28 -1.50 -9.65
CA ARG A 47 -18.24 -0.40 -9.35
C ARG A 47 -18.42 0.55 -10.52
N ARG A 48 -17.34 0.94 -11.19
CA ARG A 48 -17.40 1.80 -12.37
C ARG A 48 -18.12 1.12 -13.53
N TRP A 49 -17.79 -0.13 -13.83
CA TRP A 49 -18.47 -0.89 -14.90
C TRP A 49 -19.95 -1.13 -14.60
N ALA A 50 -20.32 -1.36 -13.35
CA ALA A 50 -21.71 -1.49 -12.96
C ALA A 50 -22.51 -0.20 -13.25
N LEU A 51 -21.96 0.97 -12.94
CA LEU A 51 -22.58 2.26 -13.24
C LEU A 51 -22.69 2.50 -14.75
N GLU A 52 -21.64 2.22 -15.49
CA GLU A 52 -21.58 2.39 -16.93
C GLU A 52 -22.57 1.47 -17.64
N SER A 53 -22.67 0.22 -17.22
CA SER A 53 -23.62 -0.75 -17.76
C SER A 53 -25.08 -0.38 -17.49
N GLN A 54 -25.39 0.26 -16.36
CA GLN A 54 -26.72 0.79 -16.08
C GLN A 54 -27.07 1.96 -17.02
N HIS A 55 -26.14 2.86 -17.26
CA HIS A 55 -26.36 4.00 -18.15
C HIS A 55 -26.54 3.56 -19.61
N ILE A 56 -25.85 2.49 -20.04
CA ILE A 56 -26.06 1.92 -21.39
C ILE A 56 -27.46 1.29 -21.52
N ARG A 57 -27.96 0.66 -20.45
CA ARG A 57 -29.30 0.03 -20.47
C ARG A 57 -30.43 1.03 -20.48
N GLU A 58 -30.26 2.15 -19.81
CA GLU A 58 -31.31 3.18 -19.65
C GLU A 58 -30.75 4.57 -19.98
N PRO A 59 -30.52 4.85 -21.27
CA PRO A 59 -29.86 6.09 -21.70
C PRO A 59 -30.66 7.36 -21.38
N ASN A 60 -31.97 7.24 -21.12
CA ASN A 60 -32.84 8.36 -20.75
C ASN A 60 -32.88 8.67 -19.25
N THR A 61 -32.22 7.87 -18.42
CA THR A 61 -32.10 8.20 -17.00
C THR A 61 -30.91 9.14 -16.78
N PRO A 62 -31.07 10.19 -15.95
CA PRO A 62 -29.93 11.02 -15.58
C PRO A 62 -28.84 10.15 -15.03
N TYR A 63 -27.61 10.34 -15.53
CA TYR A 63 -26.44 9.62 -14.95
C TYR A 63 -26.44 9.79 -13.42
N PRO A 64 -26.41 8.72 -12.64
CA PRO A 64 -26.57 8.81 -11.20
C PRO A 64 -25.34 9.48 -10.57
N ALA A 65 -25.30 10.81 -10.61
CA ALA A 65 -24.19 11.62 -10.13
C ALA A 65 -23.85 11.30 -8.67
N ALA A 66 -24.85 11.01 -7.85
CA ALA A 66 -24.63 10.58 -6.47
C ALA A 66 -23.93 9.22 -6.40
N ALA A 67 -24.31 8.24 -7.23
CA ALA A 67 -23.66 6.93 -7.25
C ALA A 67 -22.25 7.01 -7.84
N ALA A 68 -22.01 7.88 -8.81
CA ALA A 68 -20.68 8.18 -9.34
C ALA A 68 -19.80 8.82 -8.27
N ALA A 69 -20.30 9.80 -7.53
CA ALA A 69 -19.58 10.41 -6.41
C ALA A 69 -19.21 9.39 -5.31
N HIS A 70 -20.11 8.43 -5.01
CA HIS A 70 -19.82 7.34 -4.09
C HIS A 70 -18.79 6.34 -4.65
N ALA A 71 -18.80 6.09 -5.95
CA ALA A 71 -17.79 5.24 -6.61
C ALA A 71 -16.42 5.91 -6.59
N ASP A 72 -16.35 7.22 -6.79
CA ASP A 72 -15.12 8.01 -6.75
C ASP A 72 -14.60 8.23 -5.32
N ALA A 73 -15.49 8.22 -4.32
CA ALA A 73 -15.10 8.24 -2.91
C ALA A 73 -14.35 6.97 -2.48
N PHE A 74 -14.54 5.85 -3.18
CA PHE A 74 -13.78 4.62 -2.95
C PHE A 74 -12.61 4.55 -3.94
N ASN A 75 -11.44 5.00 -3.50
CA ASN A 75 -10.21 5.01 -4.27
C ASN A 75 -9.08 4.27 -3.53
N LEU A 76 -7.86 4.33 -4.06
CA LEU A 76 -6.70 3.67 -3.44
C LEU A 76 -6.33 4.25 -2.06
N ALA A 77 -6.69 5.51 -1.81
CA ALA A 77 -6.40 6.21 -0.55
C ALA A 77 -7.57 6.20 0.43
N GLN A 78 -8.81 6.09 -0.05
CA GLN A 78 -10.03 6.13 0.75
C GLN A 78 -10.94 4.94 0.44
N PRO A 79 -11.67 4.39 1.42
CA PRO A 79 -11.57 4.67 2.86
C PRO A 79 -10.22 4.23 3.43
N ARG A 80 -9.80 4.85 4.54
CA ARG A 80 -8.56 4.47 5.24
C ARG A 80 -8.64 3.02 5.70
N SER A 81 -7.48 2.36 5.71
CA SER A 81 -7.37 0.99 6.20
C SER A 81 -7.82 0.90 7.66
N HIS A 82 -8.57 -0.12 7.99
CA HIS A 82 -9.04 -0.40 9.34
C HIS A 82 -8.75 -1.85 9.69
N CYS A 83 -8.63 -2.13 10.97
CA CYS A 83 -8.45 -3.49 11.45
C CYS A 83 -9.75 -4.28 11.26
N PRO A 84 -9.71 -5.48 10.63
CA PRO A 84 -10.93 -6.27 10.43
C PRO A 84 -11.53 -6.81 11.72
N THR A 85 -10.74 -6.87 12.80
CA THR A 85 -11.18 -7.44 14.09
C THR A 85 -11.79 -6.41 15.02
N CYS A 86 -11.19 -5.21 15.14
CA CYS A 86 -11.64 -4.18 16.08
C CYS A 86 -12.21 -2.93 15.41
N GLY A 87 -12.09 -2.79 14.07
CA GLY A 87 -12.59 -1.63 13.33
C GLY A 87 -11.73 -0.36 13.45
N GLU A 88 -10.67 -0.39 14.26
CA GLU A 88 -9.80 0.78 14.47
C GLU A 88 -9.10 1.20 13.18
N GLN A 89 -9.08 2.51 12.91
CA GLN A 89 -8.42 3.06 11.72
C GLN A 89 -6.91 3.06 11.89
N LEU A 90 -6.22 2.51 10.89
CA LEU A 90 -4.76 2.47 10.84
C LEU A 90 -4.21 3.86 10.50
N LYS A 91 -3.18 4.29 11.23
CA LYS A 91 -2.45 5.51 10.94
C LYS A 91 -1.49 5.29 9.77
N VAL A 92 -1.07 6.39 9.13
CA VAL A 92 -0.13 6.31 7.99
C VAL A 92 1.18 5.63 8.39
N ILE A 93 1.63 5.83 9.64
CA ILE A 93 2.84 5.19 10.19
C ILE A 93 2.67 3.68 10.32
N ASP A 94 1.44 3.20 10.55
CA ASP A 94 1.15 1.77 10.67
C ASP A 94 1.23 1.05 9.31
N ASN A 95 1.30 1.79 8.20
CA ASN A 95 1.53 1.25 6.85
C ASN A 95 3.02 1.00 6.52
N LEU A 96 3.94 1.42 7.38
CA LEU A 96 5.35 1.08 7.24
C LEU A 96 5.56 -0.38 7.69
N PRO A 97 5.86 -1.30 6.77
CA PRO A 97 5.67 -2.75 7.00
C PRO A 97 6.55 -3.32 8.12
N VAL A 98 7.74 -2.76 8.33
CA VAL A 98 8.67 -3.26 9.37
C VAL A 98 8.51 -2.48 10.67
N PHE A 99 8.43 -1.15 10.58
CA PHE A 99 8.38 -0.28 11.77
C PHE A 99 7.09 -0.45 12.56
N SER A 100 5.96 -0.54 11.89
CA SER A 100 4.67 -0.74 12.57
C SER A 100 4.61 -2.10 13.24
N TRP A 101 5.11 -3.15 12.59
CA TRP A 101 5.09 -4.50 13.14
C TRP A 101 5.99 -4.60 14.39
N VAL A 102 7.20 -4.04 14.34
CA VAL A 102 8.13 -4.03 15.48
C VAL A 102 7.56 -3.20 16.63
N TRP A 103 6.99 -2.02 16.34
CA TRP A 103 6.43 -1.12 17.34
C TRP A 103 5.18 -1.68 18.01
N LEU A 104 4.27 -2.23 17.24
CA LEU A 104 2.99 -2.78 17.71
C LEU A 104 3.10 -4.26 18.13
N ARG A 105 4.26 -4.90 17.91
CA ARG A 105 4.48 -6.35 18.20
C ARG A 105 3.37 -7.23 17.63
N GLY A 106 2.88 -6.90 16.43
CA GLY A 106 1.80 -7.63 15.77
C GLY A 106 0.42 -7.48 16.40
N LYS A 107 0.22 -6.53 17.31
CA LYS A 107 -1.07 -6.25 17.95
C LYS A 107 -1.69 -4.98 17.38
N CYS A 108 -3.02 -4.93 17.39
CA CYS A 108 -3.77 -3.71 17.10
C CYS A 108 -3.59 -2.71 18.26
N ARG A 109 -3.70 -1.43 17.95
CA ARG A 109 -3.56 -0.35 18.93
C ARG A 109 -4.74 -0.31 19.88
#